data_fa515e1643d1c1aa88dc8dfaeb61dce8
#
_entry.id   fa515e1643d1c1aa88dc8dfaeb61dce8
#
_cell.length_a   1.000
_cell.length_b   1.000
_cell.length_c   1.000
_cell.angle_alpha   90.00
_cell.angle_beta   90.00
_cell.angle_gamma   90.00
#
_symmetry.space_group_name_H-M   'P 1'
#
loop_
_entity.id
_entity.type
_entity.pdbx_description
1 polymer ?
#
loop_
_entity_poly.entity_id
_entity_poly.type
_entity_poly.pdbx_seq_one_letter_code
_entity_poly.pdbx_strand_id
1 'polypeptide(L)'
;LMLVGKLVSLHGGKSSVDSVEHQGTTIKIVFPKKNKTSQNISDEAPSKFEALAPVLPAPNVPAKTTATIDNPNLRRILVVEDNDELRSYLVSSLSSIYNVQACANGKEALIIIKEYWPELVLSDIMMPEMRGDELCVAIKSDIEISHIPVLLLTALGEENNILDGLSIGADEYLIKPFSVKILRANIANLLANRELLRMRYA
;
A
#
# COMPACT_ATOMS: atom_id res chain seq x y z
N LEU A 1 -21.59 8.72 2.83
CA LEU A 1 -22.08 10.09 2.59
C LEU A 1 -22.01 10.98 3.83
N MET A 2 -22.35 10.48 5.02
CA MET A 2 -22.31 11.24 6.28
C MET A 2 -20.88 11.69 6.67
N LEU A 3 -19.87 10.86 6.43
CA LEU A 3 -18.46 11.19 6.69
C LEU A 3 -17.95 12.26 5.72
N VAL A 4 -18.29 12.16 4.44
CA VAL A 4 -17.94 13.16 3.42
C VAL A 4 -18.54 14.52 3.77
N GLY A 5 -19.82 14.58 4.19
CA GLY A 5 -20.46 15.80 4.63
C GLY A 5 -19.75 16.44 5.84
N LYS A 6 -19.33 15.66 6.84
CA LYS A 6 -18.55 16.15 8.00
C LYS A 6 -17.19 16.71 7.59
N LEU A 7 -16.46 16.04 6.71
CA LEU A 7 -15.15 16.50 6.22
C LEU A 7 -15.28 17.80 5.42
N VAL A 8 -16.26 17.90 4.53
CA VAL A 8 -16.54 19.11 3.75
C VAL A 8 -16.87 20.29 4.68
N SER A 9 -17.72 20.06 5.69
CA SER A 9 -18.08 21.10 6.68
C SER A 9 -16.89 21.54 7.52
N LEU A 10 -16.00 20.64 7.91
CA LEU A 10 -14.78 20.94 8.67
C LEU A 10 -13.83 21.88 7.88
N HIS A 11 -13.85 21.78 6.55
CA HIS A 11 -13.09 22.67 5.66
C HIS A 11 -13.90 23.90 5.18
N GLY A 12 -15.02 24.18 5.84
CA GLY A 12 -15.87 25.35 5.52
C GLY A 12 -16.63 25.22 4.18
N GLY A 13 -16.71 24.03 3.61
CA GLY A 13 -17.42 23.73 2.38
C GLY A 13 -18.89 23.37 2.62
N LYS A 14 -19.64 23.24 1.53
CA LYS A 14 -21.02 22.74 1.51
C LYS A 14 -21.13 21.57 0.54
N SER A 15 -21.89 20.54 0.92
CA SER A 15 -22.20 19.40 0.05
C SER A 15 -23.72 19.28 -0.16
N SER A 16 -24.14 18.95 -1.37
CA SER A 16 -25.53 18.59 -1.71
C SER A 16 -25.54 17.30 -2.52
N VAL A 17 -26.60 16.52 -2.38
CA VAL A 17 -26.81 15.26 -3.09
C VAL A 17 -28.18 15.31 -3.75
N ASP A 18 -28.22 15.13 -5.05
CA ASP A 18 -29.43 14.98 -5.86
C ASP A 18 -29.44 13.54 -6.42
N SER A 19 -30.45 12.78 -6.07
CA SER A 19 -30.60 11.38 -6.52
C SER A 19 -31.99 11.15 -7.08
N VAL A 20 -32.07 10.59 -8.28
CA VAL A 20 -33.31 10.17 -8.92
C VAL A 20 -33.21 8.68 -9.19
N GLU A 21 -34.23 7.93 -8.76
CA GLU A 21 -34.29 6.50 -8.93
C GLU A 21 -34.20 6.13 -10.43
N HIS A 22 -33.35 5.17 -10.76
CA HIS A 22 -33.03 4.74 -12.15
C HIS A 22 -32.35 5.78 -13.05
N GLN A 23 -32.06 7.00 -12.56
CA GLN A 23 -31.36 8.05 -13.33
C GLN A 23 -29.95 8.36 -12.78
N GLY A 24 -29.64 7.95 -11.56
CA GLY A 24 -28.34 8.13 -10.94
C GLY A 24 -28.32 9.13 -9.78
N THR A 25 -27.11 9.38 -9.26
CA THR A 25 -26.88 10.27 -8.12
C THR A 25 -25.80 11.30 -8.47
N THR A 26 -26.10 12.57 -8.25
CA THR A 26 -25.13 13.67 -8.38
C THR A 26 -24.75 14.20 -7.02
N ILE A 27 -23.45 14.27 -6.73
CA ILE A 27 -22.91 14.85 -5.50
C ILE A 27 -22.17 16.13 -5.87
N LYS A 28 -22.61 17.26 -5.29
CA LYS A 28 -21.99 18.58 -5.49
C LYS A 28 -21.31 19.02 -4.21
N ILE A 29 -20.02 19.36 -4.30
CA ILE A 29 -19.21 19.86 -3.18
C ILE A 29 -18.68 21.24 -3.57
N VAL A 30 -18.87 22.23 -2.69
CA VAL A 30 -18.45 23.63 -2.91
C VAL A 30 -17.60 24.07 -1.74
N PHE A 31 -16.38 24.54 -2.01
CA PHE A 31 -15.50 25.17 -1.03
C PHE A 31 -15.40 26.66 -1.24
N PRO A 32 -15.38 27.49 -0.16
CA PRO A 32 -15.15 28.93 -0.29
C PRO A 32 -13.71 29.18 -0.76
N LYS A 33 -13.54 30.01 -1.80
CA LYS A 33 -12.22 30.44 -2.25
C LYS A 33 -11.66 31.43 -1.22
N LYS A 34 -10.64 31.03 -0.44
CA LYS A 34 -9.92 31.96 0.43
C LYS A 34 -9.14 32.95 -0.42
N ASN A 35 -9.51 34.24 -0.41
CA ASN A 35 -8.67 35.29 -0.95
C ASN A 35 -7.39 35.37 -0.10
N LYS A 36 -6.24 35.14 -0.72
CA LYS A 36 -4.93 35.41 -0.10
C LYS A 36 -4.79 36.91 0.11
N THR A 37 -4.85 37.37 1.35
CA THR A 37 -4.35 38.70 1.72
C THR A 37 -2.83 38.66 1.57
N SER A 38 -2.34 39.57 0.74
CA SER A 38 -0.92 39.73 0.38
C SER A 38 -0.05 39.90 1.63
N GLN A 39 0.87 38.97 1.87
CA GLN A 39 2.11 39.25 2.54
C GLN A 39 3.25 38.69 1.66
N ASN A 40 4.15 39.56 1.32
CA ASN A 40 5.33 39.33 0.49
C ASN A 40 6.16 38.18 1.00
N ILE A 41 6.21 37.10 0.26
CA ILE A 41 7.29 36.11 0.32
C ILE A 41 7.68 35.88 -1.15
N SER A 42 8.98 36.11 -1.41
CA SER A 42 9.70 36.00 -2.65
C SER A 42 9.24 34.85 -3.56
N ASP A 43 9.18 35.17 -4.86
CA ASP A 43 8.93 34.30 -5.99
C ASP A 43 9.90 33.11 -6.01
N GLU A 44 9.45 31.98 -5.47
CA GLU A 44 9.82 30.67 -5.97
C GLU A 44 8.51 29.92 -6.18
N ALA A 45 8.15 29.78 -7.45
CA ALA A 45 6.97 29.06 -7.87
C ALA A 45 7.10 27.59 -7.44
N PRO A 46 6.16 27.04 -6.62
CA PRO A 46 6.06 25.60 -6.50
C PRO A 46 5.53 25.08 -7.84
N SER A 47 6.35 24.30 -8.49
CA SER A 47 6.02 23.54 -9.68
C SER A 47 4.66 22.86 -9.55
N LYS A 48 3.83 23.10 -10.55
CA LYS A 48 2.64 22.39 -11.00
C LYS A 48 2.27 21.16 -10.14
N PHE A 49 1.17 21.28 -9.39
CA PHE A 49 0.30 20.15 -9.19
C PHE A 49 -0.20 19.76 -10.59
N GLU A 50 0.41 18.74 -11.17
CA GLU A 50 -0.18 18.06 -12.31
C GLU A 50 -1.55 17.57 -11.87
N ALA A 51 -2.57 18.19 -12.44
CA ALA A 51 -3.92 17.67 -12.42
C ALA A 51 -3.81 16.19 -12.86
N LEU A 52 -4.36 15.29 -12.07
CA LEU A 52 -4.60 13.92 -12.47
C LEU A 52 -5.35 13.97 -13.81
N ALA A 53 -4.61 13.83 -14.90
CA ALA A 53 -5.19 13.62 -16.21
C ALA A 53 -5.99 12.32 -16.13
N PRO A 54 -7.16 12.24 -16.79
CA PRO A 54 -7.89 10.99 -16.87
C PRO A 54 -6.96 9.96 -17.49
N VAL A 55 -6.69 8.90 -16.73
CA VAL A 55 -5.90 7.75 -17.19
C VAL A 55 -6.67 7.17 -18.37
N LEU A 56 -6.13 7.38 -19.58
CA LEU A 56 -6.56 6.62 -20.75
C LEU A 56 -6.39 5.13 -20.43
N PRO A 57 -7.35 4.28 -20.80
CA PRO A 57 -7.24 2.86 -20.51
C PRO A 57 -5.97 2.34 -21.18
N ALA A 58 -5.04 1.86 -20.39
CA ALA A 58 -3.89 1.13 -20.87
C ALA A 58 -4.38 -0.11 -21.64
N PRO A 59 -3.73 -0.50 -22.73
CA PRO A 59 -4.13 -1.67 -23.51
C PRO A 59 -4.13 -2.89 -22.56
N ASN A 60 -5.19 -3.69 -22.63
CA ASN A 60 -5.32 -5.00 -21.98
C ASN A 60 -4.09 -5.85 -22.26
N VAL A 61 -3.14 -5.85 -21.33
CA VAL A 61 -2.09 -6.85 -21.28
C VAL A 61 -2.63 -7.94 -20.35
N PRO A 62 -2.80 -9.18 -20.79
CA PRO A 62 -3.21 -10.27 -19.90
C PRO A 62 -2.19 -10.36 -18.77
N ALA A 63 -2.68 -10.57 -17.56
CA ALA A 63 -1.88 -10.78 -16.35
C ALA A 63 -0.97 -12.02 -16.53
N LYS A 64 0.13 -11.84 -17.25
CA LYS A 64 1.29 -12.70 -17.16
C LYS A 64 2.18 -12.09 -16.13
N THR A 65 2.47 -12.85 -15.08
CA THR A 65 3.62 -12.68 -14.19
C THR A 65 4.73 -11.97 -14.97
N THR A 66 4.87 -10.67 -14.76
CA THR A 66 5.97 -9.91 -15.36
C THR A 66 7.23 -10.45 -14.69
N ALA A 67 7.92 -11.32 -15.43
CA ALA A 67 9.29 -11.70 -15.09
C ALA A 67 10.10 -10.38 -15.09
N THR A 68 10.17 -9.75 -13.95
CA THR A 68 11.15 -8.70 -13.68
C THR A 68 12.51 -9.33 -13.93
N ILE A 69 13.35 -8.67 -14.71
CA ILE A 69 14.74 -9.06 -14.91
C ILE A 69 15.34 -9.17 -13.51
N ASP A 70 15.58 -10.41 -13.06
CA ASP A 70 16.12 -10.66 -11.72
C ASP A 70 17.54 -10.09 -11.69
N ASN A 71 17.69 -8.94 -11.07
CA ASN A 71 18.99 -8.31 -10.87
C ASN A 71 19.59 -8.88 -9.57
N PRO A 72 20.65 -9.71 -9.63
CA PRO A 72 21.19 -10.40 -8.46
C PRO A 72 21.69 -9.44 -7.36
N ASN A 73 21.87 -8.16 -7.68
CA ASN A 73 22.30 -7.14 -6.72
C ASN A 73 21.13 -6.47 -5.99
N LEU A 74 19.87 -6.72 -6.39
CA LEU A 74 18.69 -6.14 -5.76
C LEU A 74 18.04 -7.15 -4.80
N ARG A 75 17.61 -6.68 -3.64
CA ARG A 75 16.86 -7.47 -2.67
C ARG A 75 15.49 -7.85 -3.19
N ARG A 76 15.04 -9.05 -2.89
CA ARG A 76 13.76 -9.61 -3.36
C ARG A 76 12.63 -9.28 -2.40
N ILE A 77 11.54 -8.73 -2.93
CA ILE A 77 10.33 -8.42 -2.18
C ILE A 77 9.13 -9.09 -2.83
N LEU A 78 8.25 -9.65 -2.01
CA LEU A 78 6.94 -10.13 -2.46
C LEU A 78 5.86 -9.14 -2.03
N VAL A 79 5.04 -8.69 -2.99
CA VAL A 79 3.86 -7.84 -2.77
C VAL A 79 2.62 -8.69 -2.91
N VAL A 80 1.75 -8.67 -1.89
CA VAL A 80 0.48 -9.41 -1.85
C VAL A 80 -0.65 -8.40 -1.66
N GLU A 81 -1.46 -8.20 -2.70
CA GLU A 81 -2.52 -7.19 -2.74
C GLU A 81 -3.57 -7.66 -3.75
N ASP A 82 -4.85 -7.73 -3.36
CA ASP A 82 -5.93 -8.20 -4.24
C ASP A 82 -6.36 -7.14 -5.26
N ASN A 83 -6.24 -5.87 -4.93
CA ASN A 83 -6.55 -4.78 -5.85
C ASN A 83 -5.47 -4.63 -6.93
N ASP A 84 -5.83 -4.92 -8.19
CA ASP A 84 -4.92 -4.89 -9.34
C ASP A 84 -4.24 -3.52 -9.55
N GLU A 85 -4.96 -2.43 -9.34
CA GLU A 85 -4.43 -1.07 -9.53
C GLU A 85 -3.39 -0.75 -8.44
N LEU A 86 -3.72 -1.03 -7.18
CA LEU A 86 -2.80 -0.80 -6.07
C LEU A 86 -1.60 -1.73 -6.15
N ARG A 87 -1.80 -3.00 -6.50
CA ARG A 87 -0.72 -3.97 -6.72
C ARG A 87 0.25 -3.49 -7.80
N SER A 88 -0.27 -3.05 -8.96
CA SER A 88 0.54 -2.51 -10.06
C SER A 88 1.29 -1.24 -9.65
N TYR A 89 0.65 -0.36 -8.88
CA TYR A 89 1.27 0.85 -8.35
C TYR A 89 2.40 0.54 -7.37
N LEU A 90 2.22 -0.41 -6.44
CA LEU A 90 3.25 -0.84 -5.51
C LEU A 90 4.44 -1.45 -6.24
N VAL A 91 4.19 -2.38 -7.20
CA VAL A 91 5.24 -2.99 -8.03
C VAL A 91 6.03 -1.91 -8.76
N SER A 92 5.37 -1.01 -9.49
CA SER A 92 6.06 0.06 -10.25
C SER A 92 6.86 1.00 -9.35
N SER A 93 6.33 1.28 -8.15
CA SER A 93 6.98 2.14 -7.18
C SER A 93 8.23 1.51 -6.54
N LEU A 94 8.29 0.19 -6.43
CA LEU A 94 9.37 -0.53 -5.74
C LEU A 94 10.41 -1.14 -6.71
N SER A 95 10.05 -1.45 -7.95
CA SER A 95 10.92 -2.15 -8.92
C SER A 95 12.18 -1.37 -9.32
N SER A 96 12.24 -0.06 -9.04
CA SER A 96 13.45 0.73 -9.28
C SER A 96 14.60 0.44 -8.30
N ILE A 97 14.28 -0.18 -7.14
CA ILE A 97 15.23 -0.40 -6.03
C ILE A 97 15.20 -1.82 -5.47
N TYR A 98 14.22 -2.64 -5.88
CA TYR A 98 14.05 -4.03 -5.45
C TYR A 98 13.67 -4.93 -6.62
N ASN A 99 13.99 -6.23 -6.53
CA ASN A 99 13.33 -7.25 -7.33
C ASN A 99 11.97 -7.53 -6.72
N VAL A 100 10.90 -7.29 -7.47
CA VAL A 100 9.54 -7.38 -6.94
C VAL A 100 8.76 -8.46 -7.68
N GLN A 101 8.27 -9.44 -6.96
CA GLN A 101 7.17 -10.30 -7.41
C GLN A 101 5.88 -9.91 -6.71
N ALA A 102 4.74 -10.23 -7.33
CA ALA A 102 3.44 -9.88 -6.78
C ALA A 102 2.39 -10.95 -7.06
N CYS A 103 1.44 -11.09 -6.13
CA CYS A 103 0.27 -11.98 -6.24
C CYS A 103 -0.96 -11.37 -5.60
N ALA A 104 -2.12 -12.02 -5.78
CA ALA A 104 -3.40 -11.45 -5.42
C ALA A 104 -3.95 -11.92 -4.05
N ASN A 105 -3.38 -12.94 -3.45
CA ASN A 105 -3.86 -13.50 -2.19
C ASN A 105 -2.78 -14.27 -1.43
N GLY A 106 -3.04 -14.59 -0.15
CA GLY A 106 -2.08 -15.25 0.71
C GLY A 106 -1.76 -16.70 0.31
N LYS A 107 -2.67 -17.41 -0.37
CA LYS A 107 -2.40 -18.80 -0.82
C LYS A 107 -1.37 -18.82 -1.94
N GLU A 108 -1.52 -17.93 -2.92
CA GLU A 108 -0.50 -17.75 -3.98
C GLU A 108 0.84 -17.33 -3.38
N ALA A 109 0.80 -16.41 -2.39
CA ALA A 109 2.00 -15.95 -1.71
C ALA A 109 2.81 -17.07 -1.07
N LEU A 110 2.17 -18.04 -0.38
CA LEU A 110 2.87 -19.17 0.24
C LEU A 110 3.59 -20.06 -0.79
N ILE A 111 3.05 -20.20 -2.00
CA ILE A 111 3.70 -20.94 -3.08
C ILE A 111 4.91 -20.16 -3.58
N ILE A 112 4.72 -18.86 -3.86
CA ILE A 112 5.78 -17.99 -4.38
C ILE A 112 6.93 -17.86 -3.37
N ILE A 113 6.65 -17.75 -2.08
CA ILE A 113 7.69 -17.63 -1.04
C ILE A 113 8.68 -18.79 -1.10
N LYS A 114 8.21 -20.02 -1.33
CA LYS A 114 9.05 -21.21 -1.39
C LYS A 114 9.90 -21.31 -2.66
N GLU A 115 9.49 -20.66 -3.74
CA GLU A 115 10.21 -20.65 -5.02
C GLU A 115 11.13 -19.42 -5.14
N TYR A 116 10.62 -18.27 -4.74
CA TYR A 116 11.28 -16.99 -4.93
C TYR A 116 12.21 -16.59 -3.80
N TRP A 117 11.95 -17.07 -2.57
CA TRP A 117 12.71 -16.74 -1.37
C TRP A 117 12.84 -15.23 -1.16
N PRO A 118 11.73 -14.50 -0.96
CA PRO A 118 11.78 -13.06 -0.75
C PRO A 118 12.47 -12.73 0.59
N GLU A 119 13.12 -11.58 0.65
CA GLU A 119 13.72 -11.06 1.86
C GLU A 119 12.73 -10.25 2.71
N LEU A 120 11.56 -9.89 2.15
CA LEU A 120 10.45 -9.23 2.83
C LEU A 120 9.14 -9.53 2.09
N VAL A 121 8.07 -9.72 2.86
CA VAL A 121 6.69 -9.80 2.36
C VAL A 121 5.95 -8.53 2.76
N LEU A 122 5.38 -7.83 1.76
CA LEU A 122 4.45 -6.71 1.91
C LEU A 122 3.06 -7.22 1.58
N SER A 123 2.13 -7.23 2.54
CA SER A 123 0.79 -7.81 2.33
C SER A 123 -0.32 -6.88 2.80
N ASP A 124 -1.39 -6.76 2.00
CA ASP A 124 -2.66 -6.28 2.54
C ASP A 124 -3.21 -7.28 3.55
N ILE A 125 -3.98 -6.78 4.52
CA ILE A 125 -4.67 -7.64 5.49
C ILE A 125 -5.94 -8.23 4.87
N MET A 126 -6.73 -7.41 4.18
CA MET A 126 -8.06 -7.79 3.70
C MET A 126 -8.03 -8.29 2.27
N MET A 127 -7.79 -9.57 2.11
CA MET A 127 -7.74 -10.23 0.79
C MET A 127 -8.65 -11.47 0.76
N PRO A 128 -9.15 -11.87 -0.44
CA PRO A 128 -9.89 -13.10 -0.61
C PRO A 128 -9.00 -14.33 -0.39
N GLU A 129 -9.62 -15.49 -0.20
CA GLU A 129 -9.03 -16.83 -0.04
C GLU A 129 -8.16 -17.01 1.21
N MET A 130 -7.16 -16.17 1.42
CA MET A 130 -6.30 -16.14 2.60
C MET A 130 -5.92 -14.69 2.88
N ARG A 131 -6.27 -14.22 4.08
CA ARG A 131 -5.99 -12.87 4.55
C ARG A 131 -4.49 -12.70 4.85
N GLY A 132 -4.03 -11.42 4.89
CA GLY A 132 -2.63 -11.12 5.19
C GLY A 132 -2.20 -11.46 6.62
N ASP A 133 -3.10 -11.39 7.58
CA ASP A 133 -2.88 -11.83 8.95
C ASP A 133 -2.72 -13.36 9.04
N GLU A 134 -3.55 -14.13 8.35
CA GLU A 134 -3.42 -15.58 8.24
C GLU A 134 -2.12 -15.98 7.52
N LEU A 135 -1.76 -15.26 6.45
CA LEU A 135 -0.48 -15.42 5.76
C LEU A 135 0.70 -15.17 6.70
N CYS A 136 0.65 -14.10 7.50
CA CYS A 136 1.68 -13.78 8.48
C CYS A 136 1.86 -14.91 9.49
N VAL A 137 0.78 -15.41 10.09
CA VAL A 137 0.81 -16.57 11.01
C VAL A 137 1.43 -17.79 10.33
N ALA A 138 1.05 -18.08 9.09
CA ALA A 138 1.60 -19.21 8.34
C ALA A 138 3.10 -19.06 8.11
N ILE A 139 3.58 -17.88 7.73
CA ILE A 139 5.01 -17.59 7.58
C ILE A 139 5.76 -17.73 8.90
N LYS A 140 5.23 -17.13 9.99
CA LYS A 140 5.91 -17.14 11.29
C LYS A 140 5.91 -18.50 11.99
N SER A 141 5.00 -19.38 11.62
CA SER A 141 4.92 -20.76 12.14
C SER A 141 5.80 -21.76 11.39
N ASP A 142 6.27 -21.43 10.20
CA ASP A 142 7.14 -22.29 9.39
C ASP A 142 8.62 -21.93 9.65
N ILE A 143 9.38 -22.87 10.22
CA ILE A 143 10.78 -22.67 10.63
C ILE A 143 11.66 -22.20 9.47
N GLU A 144 11.40 -22.66 8.24
CA GLU A 144 12.22 -22.33 7.08
C GLU A 144 12.06 -20.87 6.66
N ILE A 145 10.85 -20.30 6.79
CA ILE A 145 10.49 -18.97 6.29
C ILE A 145 10.10 -17.96 7.41
N SER A 146 10.04 -18.41 8.68
CA SER A 146 9.66 -17.56 9.83
C SER A 146 10.56 -16.33 10.00
N HIS A 147 11.78 -16.41 9.50
CA HIS A 147 12.75 -15.34 9.53
C HIS A 147 12.45 -14.21 8.52
N ILE A 148 11.52 -14.40 7.57
CA ILE A 148 11.14 -13.38 6.58
C ILE A 148 10.29 -12.31 7.27
N PRO A 149 10.69 -11.02 7.26
CA PRO A 149 9.89 -9.95 7.82
C PRO A 149 8.60 -9.74 7.00
N VAL A 150 7.51 -9.52 7.72
CA VAL A 150 6.18 -9.27 7.15
C VAL A 150 5.75 -7.85 7.54
N LEU A 151 5.52 -7.01 6.53
CA LEU A 151 4.92 -5.68 6.66
C LEU A 151 3.46 -5.75 6.22
N LEU A 152 2.54 -5.51 7.14
CA LEU A 152 1.10 -5.54 6.86
C LEU A 152 0.56 -4.14 6.55
N LEU A 153 -0.23 -4.03 5.48
CA LEU A 153 -0.99 -2.83 5.12
C LEU A 153 -2.39 -2.93 5.74
N THR A 154 -2.81 -1.92 6.49
CA THR A 154 -4.08 -1.94 7.22
C THR A 154 -4.91 -0.68 6.95
N ALA A 155 -6.24 -0.78 6.98
CA ALA A 155 -7.12 0.37 6.88
C ALA A 155 -7.22 1.13 8.21
N LEU A 156 -7.45 2.44 8.12
CA LEU A 156 -7.72 3.27 9.30
C LEU A 156 -9.01 2.80 9.99
N GLY A 157 -8.95 2.51 11.28
CA GLY A 157 -10.09 2.01 12.07
C GLY A 157 -10.05 0.51 12.40
N GLU A 158 -9.09 -0.23 11.85
CA GLU A 158 -8.81 -1.62 12.24
C GLU A 158 -7.82 -1.72 13.41
N GLU A 159 -7.52 -0.59 14.07
CA GLU A 159 -6.57 -0.50 15.19
C GLU A 159 -6.94 -1.43 16.35
N ASN A 160 -8.23 -1.71 16.58
CA ASN A 160 -8.65 -2.70 17.58
C ASN A 160 -8.27 -4.14 17.16
N ASN A 161 -8.19 -4.43 15.86
CA ASN A 161 -7.67 -5.68 15.34
C ASN A 161 -6.14 -5.74 15.38
N ILE A 162 -5.44 -4.57 15.41
CA ILE A 162 -3.99 -4.50 15.59
C ILE A 162 -3.59 -4.88 17.03
N LEU A 163 -4.39 -4.54 18.04
CA LEU A 163 -4.16 -4.96 19.43
C LEU A 163 -4.34 -6.48 19.60
N ASP A 164 -5.31 -7.07 18.91
CA ASP A 164 -5.42 -8.52 18.76
C ASP A 164 -4.31 -9.07 17.85
N GLY A 165 -3.86 -8.28 16.89
CA GLY A 165 -2.82 -8.59 15.90
C GLY A 165 -1.38 -8.49 16.41
N LEU A 166 -1.11 -7.88 17.56
CA LEU A 166 0.20 -7.99 18.24
C LEU A 166 0.53 -9.45 18.60
N SER A 167 -0.48 -10.33 18.65
CA SER A 167 -0.30 -11.78 18.76
C SER A 167 0.04 -12.49 17.44
N ILE A 168 -0.12 -11.83 16.29
CA ILE A 168 0.07 -12.41 14.93
C ILE A 168 1.55 -12.51 14.56
N GLY A 169 2.43 -11.70 15.20
CA GLY A 169 3.87 -11.73 14.98
C GLY A 169 4.34 -10.99 13.72
N ALA A 170 3.54 -10.08 13.16
CA ALA A 170 4.00 -9.19 12.10
C ALA A 170 5.12 -8.27 12.60
N ASP A 171 6.10 -7.99 11.73
CA ASP A 171 7.27 -7.18 12.10
C ASP A 171 6.95 -5.68 12.06
N GLU A 172 5.98 -5.26 11.23
CA GLU A 172 5.57 -3.86 11.10
C GLU A 172 4.16 -3.75 10.51
N TYR A 173 3.49 -2.64 10.80
CA TYR A 173 2.17 -2.28 10.26
C TYR A 173 2.23 -0.89 9.62
N LEU A 174 1.58 -0.73 8.46
CA LEU A 174 1.47 0.56 7.78
C LEU A 174 0.01 0.88 7.45
N ILE A 175 -0.49 1.96 8.04
CA ILE A 175 -1.90 2.36 7.91
C ILE A 175 -2.14 3.04 6.55
N LYS A 176 -3.14 2.59 5.81
CA LYS A 176 -3.65 3.21 4.58
C LYS A 176 -4.52 4.45 4.94
N PRO A 177 -4.37 5.62 4.26
CA PRO A 177 -3.48 5.90 3.15
C PRO A 177 -2.05 6.27 3.58
N PHE A 178 -1.05 5.76 2.86
CA PHE A 178 0.36 6.03 3.11
C PHE A 178 1.06 6.64 1.89
N SER A 179 2.21 7.27 2.11
CA SER A 179 3.07 7.71 1.02
C SER A 179 4.11 6.63 0.67
N VAL A 180 4.48 6.54 -0.61
CA VAL A 180 5.56 5.63 -1.07
C VAL A 180 6.86 5.89 -0.33
N LYS A 181 7.14 7.15 0.06
CA LYS A 181 8.33 7.49 0.83
C LYS A 181 8.35 6.80 2.19
N ILE A 182 7.23 6.79 2.91
CA ILE A 182 7.09 6.10 4.20
C ILE A 182 7.21 4.59 4.01
N LEU A 183 6.51 4.03 3.02
CA LEU A 183 6.60 2.61 2.69
C LEU A 183 8.04 2.17 2.43
N ARG A 184 8.78 2.88 1.58
CA ARG A 184 10.20 2.59 1.28
C ARG A 184 11.09 2.68 2.51
N ALA A 185 10.84 3.64 3.40
CA ALA A 185 11.59 3.78 4.66
C ALA A 185 11.36 2.58 5.59
N ASN A 186 10.11 2.13 5.76
CA ASN A 186 9.79 0.96 6.59
C ASN A 186 10.41 -0.32 6.00
N ILE A 187 10.31 -0.54 4.69
CA ILE A 187 10.96 -1.68 4.03
C ILE A 187 12.47 -1.66 4.26
N ALA A 188 13.13 -0.52 4.06
CA ALA A 188 14.57 -0.39 4.25
C ALA A 188 14.99 -0.68 5.70
N ASN A 189 14.22 -0.18 6.68
CA ASN A 189 14.47 -0.43 8.10
C ASN A 189 14.34 -1.90 8.47
N LEU A 190 13.28 -2.57 8.00
CA LEU A 190 13.06 -4.00 8.27
C LEU A 190 14.19 -4.86 7.68
N LEU A 191 14.59 -4.58 6.44
CA LEU A 191 15.68 -5.29 5.77
C LEU A 191 17.02 -5.05 6.47
N ALA A 192 17.31 -3.81 6.92
CA ALA A 192 18.54 -3.49 7.65
C ALA A 192 18.60 -4.16 9.02
N ASN A 193 17.48 -4.13 9.77
CA ASN A 193 17.40 -4.78 11.09
C ASN A 193 17.65 -6.29 10.98
N ARG A 194 17.08 -6.93 9.95
CA ARG A 194 17.31 -8.34 9.69
C ARG A 194 18.78 -8.65 9.40
N GLU A 195 19.45 -7.82 8.59
CA GLU A 195 20.85 -8.00 8.27
C GLU A 195 21.74 -7.89 9.52
N LEU A 196 21.47 -6.92 10.39
CA LEU A 196 22.16 -6.77 11.67
C LEU A 196 22.00 -8.01 12.57
N LEU A 197 20.79 -8.57 12.64
CA LEU A 197 20.54 -9.80 13.39
C LEU A 197 21.31 -10.99 12.80
N ARG A 198 21.31 -11.14 11.48
CA ARG A 198 22.04 -12.21 10.79
C ARG A 198 23.54 -12.13 11.05
N MET A 199 24.14 -10.93 11.00
CA MET A 199 25.57 -10.74 11.29
C MET A 199 25.95 -11.03 12.75
N ARG A 200 24.99 -10.91 13.67
CA ARG A 200 25.23 -11.09 15.11
C ARG A 200 25.17 -12.57 15.54
N TYR A 201 24.44 -13.40 14.79
CA TYR A 201 24.16 -14.80 15.13
C TYR A 201 24.69 -15.82 14.10
N ALA A 202 25.41 -15.38 13.06
CA ALA A 202 26.14 -16.21 12.12
C ALA A 202 27.60 -16.36 12.57
#